data_6d9e5ddb157ff1bf09f38a9980452ac7
#
_entry.id   6d9e5ddb157ff1bf09f38a9980452ac7
#
_cell.length_a   1.000
_cell.length_b   1.000
_cell.length_c   1.000
_cell.angle_alpha   90.00
_cell.angle_beta   90.00
_cell.angle_gamma   90.00
#
_symmetry.space_group_name_H-M   'P 1'
#
loop_
_entity.id
_entity.type
_entity.pdbx_description
1 polymer ?
#
loop_
_entity_poly.entity_id
_entity_poly.type
_entity_poly.pdbx_seq_one_letter_code
_entity_poly.pdbx_strand_id
1 'polypeptide(L)'
;WVAERLFLEKGFSGTSTTEIAKTVGCNQALIHYYFRTKEKLFWDVFAPKVEQFVEYLDAPLDESVDFMERIRNVIDFYFGILELDERLAPFIVNELIMNPGRWDKFRDRYLRNESRSRAFNRFENMVNVEIEAGRVRPMRPIDLLMNIMSLTLSAFIVAPKGFANGECDSNLRKSYLDLRKEDIKELIIRGMSK
;
A
#
# COMPACT_ATOMS: atom_id res chain seq x y z
N TRP A 1 14.65 6.24 8.38
CA TRP A 1 14.09 5.81 9.69
C TRP A 1 13.50 6.97 10.49
N VAL A 2 14.29 7.97 10.88
CA VAL A 2 13.76 9.15 11.62
C VAL A 2 12.80 9.97 10.75
N ALA A 3 13.18 10.25 9.51
CA ALA A 3 12.33 11.00 8.58
C ALA A 3 11.01 10.27 8.31
N GLU A 4 11.06 8.96 8.11
CA GLU A 4 9.88 8.11 7.93
C GLU A 4 8.92 8.24 9.11
N ARG A 5 9.43 8.05 10.33
CA ARG A 5 8.63 8.18 11.55
C ARG A 5 7.96 9.54 11.65
N LEU A 6 8.71 10.62 11.44
CA LEU A 6 8.16 11.97 11.52
C LEU A 6 7.10 12.24 10.43
N PHE A 7 7.33 11.75 9.22
CA PHE A 7 6.32 11.86 8.16
C PHE A 7 5.06 11.06 8.45
N LEU A 8 5.19 9.84 8.99
CA LEU A 8 4.03 9.03 9.38
C LEU A 8 3.24 9.62 10.54
N GLU A 9 3.92 10.28 11.50
CA GLU A 9 3.29 10.88 12.68
C GLU A 9 2.65 12.24 12.39
N LYS A 10 3.31 13.10 11.59
CA LYS A 10 2.93 14.51 11.42
C LYS A 10 2.50 14.88 10.01
N GLY A 11 2.56 13.92 9.09
CA GLY A 11 2.35 14.15 7.67
C GLY A 11 3.51 14.95 7.02
N PHE A 12 3.42 15.13 5.71
CA PHE A 12 4.41 15.91 4.97
C PHE A 12 4.44 17.36 5.45
N SER A 13 3.29 18.02 5.57
CA SER A 13 3.24 19.45 5.89
C SER A 13 3.73 19.75 7.32
N GLY A 14 3.42 18.87 8.28
CA GLY A 14 3.80 19.01 9.69
C GLY A 14 5.25 18.66 10.00
N THR A 15 5.99 18.06 9.07
CA THR A 15 7.41 17.69 9.26
C THR A 15 8.33 18.71 8.62
N SER A 16 9.41 19.11 9.31
CA SER A 16 10.45 19.99 8.75
C SER A 16 11.81 19.30 8.65
N THR A 17 12.63 19.71 7.67
CA THR A 17 14.01 19.20 7.55
C THR A 17 14.89 19.60 8.74
N THR A 18 14.59 20.74 9.38
CA THR A 18 15.26 21.18 10.62
C THR A 18 14.95 20.21 11.78
N GLU A 19 13.70 19.82 11.93
CA GLU A 19 13.29 18.85 12.95
C GLU A 19 13.93 17.48 12.71
N ILE A 20 13.94 17.03 11.45
CA ILE A 20 14.61 15.77 11.07
C ILE A 20 16.09 15.83 11.45
N ALA A 21 16.78 16.90 11.05
CA ALA A 21 18.20 17.07 11.35
C ALA A 21 18.47 17.08 12.86
N LYS A 22 17.67 17.82 13.64
CA LYS A 22 17.76 17.86 15.10
C LYS A 22 17.55 16.49 15.72
N THR A 23 16.58 15.74 15.25
CA THR A 23 16.24 14.39 15.80
C THR A 23 17.32 13.36 15.45
N VAL A 24 17.93 13.48 14.26
CA VAL A 24 19.06 12.64 13.83
C VAL A 24 20.37 13.05 14.54
N GLY A 25 20.46 14.25 15.05
CA GLY A 25 21.70 14.80 15.65
C GLY A 25 22.69 15.31 14.60
N CYS A 26 22.22 15.78 13.44
CA CYS A 26 23.07 16.32 12.38
C CYS A 26 22.71 17.76 12.02
N ASN A 27 23.57 18.41 11.22
CA ASN A 27 23.29 19.74 10.69
C ASN A 27 22.24 19.66 9.56
N GLN A 28 21.29 20.59 9.54
CA GLN A 28 20.30 20.72 8.48
C GLN A 28 20.93 20.83 7.08
N ALA A 29 22.10 21.48 6.97
CA ALA A 29 22.85 21.58 5.71
C ALA A 29 23.17 20.18 5.12
N LEU A 30 23.39 19.18 5.98
CA LEU A 30 23.64 17.80 5.55
C LEU A 30 22.41 17.18 4.90
N ILE A 31 21.23 17.41 5.48
CA ILE A 31 19.96 16.97 4.88
C ILE A 31 19.77 17.61 3.49
N HIS A 32 20.02 18.92 3.38
CA HIS A 32 19.94 19.61 2.09
C HIS A 32 21.00 19.16 1.09
N TYR A 33 22.19 18.82 1.55
CA TYR A 33 23.24 18.29 0.68
C TYR A 33 22.84 16.97 0.02
N TYR A 34 22.30 16.02 0.79
CA TYR A 34 21.93 14.70 0.27
C TYR A 34 20.59 14.67 -0.48
N PHE A 35 19.60 15.35 0.05
CA PHE A 35 18.22 15.23 -0.45
C PHE A 35 17.76 16.44 -1.26
N ARG A 36 18.46 17.57 -1.21
CA ARG A 36 18.13 18.82 -1.90
C ARG A 36 16.81 19.44 -1.44
N THR A 37 15.72 18.69 -1.40
CA THR A 37 14.38 19.15 -1.01
C THR A 37 13.73 18.19 -0.02
N LYS A 38 12.82 18.71 0.81
CA LYS A 38 11.97 17.88 1.69
C LYS A 38 11.14 16.89 0.89
N GLU A 39 10.70 17.28 -0.30
CA GLU A 39 9.90 16.42 -1.18
C GLU A 39 10.72 15.23 -1.70
N LYS A 40 11.98 15.47 -2.11
CA LYS A 40 12.85 14.37 -2.52
C LYS A 40 13.09 13.39 -1.37
N LEU A 41 13.39 13.91 -0.16
CA LEU A 41 13.53 13.09 1.04
C LEU A 41 12.27 12.26 1.32
N PHE A 42 11.09 12.88 1.20
CA PHE A 42 9.81 12.20 1.39
C PHE A 42 9.66 11.00 0.44
N TRP A 43 9.90 11.23 -0.86
CA TRP A 43 9.80 10.16 -1.85
C TRP A 43 10.86 9.07 -1.66
N ASP A 44 12.09 9.44 -1.33
CA ASP A 44 13.18 8.49 -1.11
C ASP A 44 12.91 7.58 0.12
N VAL A 45 12.17 8.09 1.11
CA VAL A 45 11.75 7.33 2.29
C VAL A 45 10.64 6.31 1.96
N PHE A 46 9.67 6.71 1.13
CA PHE A 46 8.51 5.85 0.86
C PHE A 46 8.66 5.02 -0.42
N ALA A 47 9.61 5.33 -1.30
CA ALA A 47 9.89 4.56 -2.50
C ALA A 47 10.05 3.05 -2.25
N PRO A 48 10.83 2.59 -1.27
CA PRO A 48 11.04 1.17 -1.05
C PRO A 48 9.74 0.39 -0.75
N LYS A 49 8.77 1.01 -0.08
CA LYS A 49 7.48 0.35 0.24
C LYS A 49 6.63 0.16 -1.01
N VAL A 50 6.63 1.15 -1.90
CA VAL A 50 5.93 1.05 -3.20
C VAL A 50 6.63 0.04 -4.10
N GLU A 51 7.97 0.09 -4.14
CA GLU A 51 8.78 -0.81 -4.95
C GLU A 51 8.60 -2.26 -4.53
N GLN A 52 8.57 -2.55 -3.25
CA GLN A 52 8.30 -3.89 -2.72
C GLN A 52 6.97 -4.47 -3.20
N PHE A 53 5.90 -3.66 -3.23
CA PHE A 53 4.61 -4.11 -3.74
C PHE A 53 4.63 -4.32 -5.26
N VAL A 54 5.27 -3.42 -5.99
CA VAL A 54 5.41 -3.53 -7.45
C VAL A 54 6.26 -4.75 -7.83
N GLU A 55 7.36 -4.99 -7.13
CA GLU A 55 8.22 -6.18 -7.31
C GLU A 55 7.46 -7.48 -7.04
N TYR A 56 6.61 -7.48 -6.01
CA TYR A 56 5.76 -8.63 -5.74
C TYR A 56 4.80 -8.92 -6.90
N LEU A 57 4.17 -7.89 -7.48
CA LEU A 57 3.29 -8.05 -8.64
C LEU A 57 4.05 -8.43 -9.92
N ASP A 58 5.35 -8.07 -10.04
CA ASP A 58 6.21 -8.39 -11.18
C ASP A 58 6.97 -9.72 -11.01
N ALA A 59 6.85 -10.36 -9.86
CA ALA A 59 7.50 -11.65 -9.62
C ALA A 59 7.01 -12.71 -10.64
N PRO A 60 7.90 -13.62 -11.09
CA PRO A 60 7.49 -14.71 -11.95
C PRO A 60 6.34 -15.50 -11.33
N LEU A 61 5.32 -15.77 -12.15
CA LEU A 61 4.19 -16.57 -11.70
C LEU A 61 4.63 -18.03 -11.52
N ASP A 62 4.40 -18.58 -10.35
CA ASP A 62 4.49 -20.02 -10.14
C ASP A 62 3.25 -20.66 -10.76
N GLU A 63 3.43 -21.37 -11.88
CA GLU A 63 2.34 -22.01 -12.62
C GLU A 63 1.64 -23.13 -11.81
N SER A 64 2.29 -23.64 -10.76
CA SER A 64 1.68 -24.63 -9.86
C SER A 64 0.64 -24.04 -8.90
N VAL A 65 0.64 -22.71 -8.72
CA VAL A 65 -0.30 -22.02 -7.82
C VAL A 65 -1.55 -21.63 -8.59
N ASP A 66 -2.71 -22.04 -8.08
CA ASP A 66 -4.01 -21.67 -8.63
C ASP A 66 -4.24 -20.15 -8.65
N PHE A 67 -4.99 -19.68 -9.65
CA PHE A 67 -5.26 -18.24 -9.82
C PHE A 67 -5.92 -17.61 -8.59
N MET A 68 -6.92 -18.28 -8.00
CA MET A 68 -7.59 -17.75 -6.81
C MET A 68 -6.64 -17.64 -5.62
N GLU A 69 -5.72 -18.59 -5.49
CA GLU A 69 -4.68 -18.55 -4.47
C GLU A 69 -3.68 -17.42 -4.70
N ARG A 70 -3.34 -17.14 -5.95
CA ARG A 70 -2.51 -15.96 -6.30
C ARG A 70 -3.16 -14.65 -5.87
N ILE A 71 -4.47 -14.52 -6.08
CA ILE A 71 -5.22 -13.33 -5.62
C ILE A 71 -5.22 -13.25 -4.09
N ARG A 72 -5.40 -14.37 -3.37
CA ARG A 72 -5.25 -14.39 -1.90
C ARG A 72 -3.88 -13.93 -1.47
N ASN A 73 -2.83 -14.41 -2.13
CA ASN A 73 -1.45 -14.06 -1.84
C ASN A 73 -1.16 -12.57 -2.10
N VAL A 74 -1.75 -11.95 -3.12
CA VAL A 74 -1.67 -10.48 -3.34
C VAL A 74 -2.31 -9.72 -2.18
N ILE A 75 -3.46 -10.20 -1.69
CA ILE A 75 -4.13 -9.59 -0.53
C ILE A 75 -3.27 -9.75 0.72
N ASP A 76 -2.75 -10.94 1.00
CA ASP A 76 -1.89 -11.22 2.15
C ASP A 76 -0.63 -10.36 2.14
N PHE A 77 0.01 -10.24 0.99
CA PHE A 77 1.22 -9.44 0.85
C PHE A 77 0.96 -7.95 1.11
N TYR A 78 -0.10 -7.40 0.49
CA TYR A 78 -0.44 -5.99 0.70
C TYR A 78 -0.91 -5.72 2.13
N PHE A 79 -1.65 -6.66 2.73
CA PHE A 79 -2.05 -6.59 4.13
C PHE A 79 -0.82 -6.59 5.04
N GLY A 80 0.14 -7.49 4.79
CA GLY A 80 1.40 -7.57 5.54
C GLY A 80 2.22 -6.29 5.49
N ILE A 81 2.28 -5.59 4.34
CA ILE A 81 2.94 -4.28 4.24
C ILE A 81 2.30 -3.26 5.22
N LEU A 82 0.98 -3.24 5.32
CA LEU A 82 0.26 -2.32 6.21
C LEU A 82 0.35 -2.73 7.68
N GLU A 83 0.49 -4.02 7.98
CA GLU A 83 0.70 -4.53 9.33
C GLU A 83 2.07 -4.14 9.92
N LEU A 84 3.10 -3.98 9.08
CA LEU A 84 4.43 -3.56 9.54
C LEU A 84 4.42 -2.19 10.22
N ASP A 85 3.54 -1.30 9.80
CA ASP A 85 3.33 0.01 10.43
C ASP A 85 1.90 0.48 10.17
N GLU A 86 1.05 0.40 11.17
CA GLU A 86 -0.37 0.77 11.07
C GLU A 86 -0.60 2.25 10.72
N ARG A 87 0.41 3.11 10.89
CA ARG A 87 0.35 4.52 10.49
C ARG A 87 0.42 4.68 8.97
N LEU A 88 0.85 3.63 8.25
CA LEU A 88 1.02 3.68 6.81
C LEU A 88 -0.33 3.84 6.08
N ALA A 89 -1.38 3.15 6.52
CA ALA A 89 -2.68 3.23 5.88
C ALA A 89 -3.31 4.65 5.97
N PRO A 90 -3.45 5.27 7.16
CA PRO A 90 -3.91 6.66 7.25
C PRO A 90 -3.00 7.64 6.49
N PHE A 91 -1.69 7.39 6.50
CA PHE A 91 -0.74 8.20 5.76
C PHE A 91 -0.97 8.13 4.25
N ILE A 92 -1.16 6.94 3.67
CA ILE A 92 -1.47 6.76 2.24
C ILE A 92 -2.74 7.54 1.88
N VAL A 93 -3.79 7.43 2.69
CA VAL A 93 -5.05 8.15 2.42
C VAL A 93 -4.82 9.65 2.49
N ASN A 94 -4.26 10.17 3.56
CA ASN A 94 -4.14 11.62 3.76
C ASN A 94 -3.12 12.27 2.82
N GLU A 95 -2.01 11.60 2.58
CA GLU A 95 -0.89 12.20 1.86
C GLU A 95 -0.86 11.91 0.37
N LEU A 96 -1.49 10.82 -0.06
CA LEU A 96 -1.56 10.46 -1.48
C LEU A 96 -2.97 10.63 -2.03
N ILE A 97 -3.98 9.92 -1.47
CA ILE A 97 -5.32 9.88 -2.07
C ILE A 97 -6.03 11.24 -1.93
N MET A 98 -5.98 11.86 -0.75
CA MET A 98 -6.65 13.14 -0.48
C MET A 98 -5.85 14.36 -0.96
N ASN A 99 -4.66 14.17 -1.53
CA ASN A 99 -3.82 15.24 -2.04
C ASN A 99 -3.58 15.08 -3.55
N PRO A 100 -4.37 15.73 -4.42
CA PRO A 100 -4.28 15.55 -5.88
C PRO A 100 -2.89 15.83 -6.43
N GLY A 101 -2.21 16.88 -5.95
CA GLY A 101 -0.87 17.24 -6.42
C GLY A 101 0.20 16.20 -6.05
N ARG A 102 0.04 15.50 -4.92
CA ARG A 102 0.92 14.38 -4.54
C ARG A 102 0.55 13.10 -5.27
N TRP A 103 -0.73 12.88 -5.49
CA TRP A 103 -1.19 11.76 -6.31
C TRP A 103 -0.62 11.82 -7.73
N ASP A 104 -0.66 12.99 -8.37
CA ASP A 104 -0.09 13.19 -9.71
C ASP A 104 1.41 12.88 -9.74
N LYS A 105 2.17 13.38 -8.77
CA LYS A 105 3.60 13.09 -8.64
C LYS A 105 3.88 11.60 -8.37
N PHE A 106 3.06 10.97 -7.52
CA PHE A 106 3.14 9.53 -7.26
C PHE A 106 2.90 8.75 -8.55
N ARG A 107 1.81 9.06 -9.26
CA ARG A 107 1.47 8.42 -10.53
C ARG A 107 2.62 8.57 -11.54
N ASP A 108 3.12 9.78 -11.73
CA ASP A 108 4.17 10.06 -12.73
C ASP A 108 5.49 9.38 -12.34
N ARG A 109 5.83 9.32 -11.07
CA ARG A 109 7.05 8.68 -10.58
C ARG A 109 6.96 7.16 -10.55
N TYR A 110 5.80 6.62 -10.17
CA TYR A 110 5.65 5.21 -9.83
C TYR A 110 4.74 4.41 -10.76
N LEU A 111 3.83 5.00 -11.49
CA LEU A 111 2.93 4.27 -12.38
C LEU A 111 3.29 4.40 -13.86
N ARG A 112 4.09 5.39 -14.25
CA ARG A 112 4.51 5.61 -15.64
C ARG A 112 5.88 5.02 -16.00
N ASN A 113 6.57 4.37 -15.07
CA ASN A 113 7.87 3.75 -15.34
C ASN A 113 7.68 2.38 -16.00
N GLU A 114 8.51 2.03 -17.00
CA GLU A 114 8.42 0.77 -17.77
C GLU A 114 8.42 -0.49 -16.91
N SER A 115 9.24 -0.55 -15.86
CA SER A 115 9.30 -1.71 -14.97
C SER A 115 7.97 -1.94 -14.22
N ARG A 116 7.28 -0.86 -13.89
CA ARG A 116 6.01 -0.89 -13.15
C ARG A 116 4.83 -1.08 -14.06
N SER A 117 4.91 -0.55 -15.29
CA SER A 117 3.98 -0.91 -16.35
C SER A 117 3.99 -2.42 -16.59
N ARG A 118 5.17 -3.09 -16.47
CA ARG A 118 5.27 -4.55 -16.59
C ARG A 118 4.52 -5.29 -15.48
N ALA A 119 4.67 -4.87 -14.22
CA ALA A 119 3.99 -5.47 -13.09
C ALA A 119 2.45 -5.41 -13.23
N PHE A 120 1.95 -4.21 -13.59
CA PHE A 120 0.53 -4.04 -13.87
C PHE A 120 0.07 -4.83 -15.10
N ASN A 121 0.84 -4.84 -16.17
CA ASN A 121 0.54 -5.61 -17.38
C ASN A 121 0.53 -7.12 -17.08
N ARG A 122 1.44 -7.63 -16.23
CA ARG A 122 1.40 -9.03 -15.79
C ARG A 122 0.15 -9.37 -15.01
N PHE A 123 -0.19 -8.53 -14.04
CA PHE A 123 -1.43 -8.69 -13.28
C PHE A 123 -2.65 -8.66 -14.20
N GLU A 124 -2.71 -7.71 -15.12
CA GLU A 124 -3.78 -7.58 -16.10
C GLU A 124 -3.88 -8.82 -17.00
N ASN A 125 -2.75 -9.27 -17.56
CA ASN A 125 -2.70 -10.47 -18.40
C ASN A 125 -3.15 -11.72 -17.62
N MET A 126 -2.68 -11.87 -16.38
CA MET A 126 -3.09 -12.98 -15.52
C MET A 126 -4.61 -13.04 -15.32
N VAL A 127 -5.25 -11.89 -15.07
CA VAL A 127 -6.71 -11.81 -14.90
C VAL A 127 -7.44 -12.05 -16.23
N ASN A 128 -6.94 -11.48 -17.33
CA ASN A 128 -7.59 -11.61 -18.64
C ASN A 128 -7.60 -13.07 -19.14
N VAL A 129 -6.51 -13.81 -18.92
CA VAL A 129 -6.47 -15.27 -19.25
C VAL A 129 -7.59 -16.04 -18.54
N GLU A 130 -7.89 -15.72 -17.29
CA GLU A 130 -8.95 -16.37 -16.53
C GLU A 130 -10.35 -15.97 -17.01
N ILE A 131 -10.51 -14.70 -17.41
CA ILE A 131 -11.77 -14.21 -18.00
C ILE A 131 -12.03 -14.89 -19.35
N GLU A 132 -11.02 -14.94 -20.23
CA GLU A 132 -11.10 -15.58 -21.56
C GLU A 132 -11.39 -17.09 -21.45
N ALA A 133 -10.78 -17.75 -20.47
CA ALA A 133 -11.05 -19.15 -20.17
C ALA A 133 -12.43 -19.40 -19.52
N GLY A 134 -13.15 -18.32 -19.19
CA GLY A 134 -14.48 -18.41 -18.58
C GLY A 134 -14.49 -18.84 -17.11
N ARG A 135 -13.34 -18.83 -16.43
CA ARG A 135 -13.22 -19.15 -15.00
C ARG A 135 -13.54 -17.98 -14.08
N VAL A 136 -13.37 -16.77 -14.60
CA VAL A 136 -13.69 -15.51 -13.90
C VAL A 136 -14.73 -14.74 -14.73
N ARG A 137 -15.64 -14.04 -14.05
CA ARG A 137 -16.62 -13.18 -14.73
C ARG A 137 -15.93 -12.01 -15.42
N PRO A 138 -16.49 -11.44 -16.49
CA PRO A 138 -15.95 -10.25 -17.14
C PRO A 138 -15.83 -9.08 -16.15
N MET A 139 -14.62 -8.52 -16.03
CA MET A 139 -14.32 -7.34 -15.23
C MET A 139 -13.06 -6.64 -15.76
N ARG A 140 -12.85 -5.39 -15.38
CA ARG A 140 -11.58 -4.73 -15.66
C ARG A 140 -10.55 -5.15 -14.61
N PRO A 141 -9.38 -5.66 -14.99
CA PRO A 141 -8.35 -6.07 -14.04
C PRO A 141 -7.92 -4.96 -13.05
N ILE A 142 -7.93 -3.71 -13.53
CA ILE A 142 -7.61 -2.56 -12.67
C ILE A 142 -8.63 -2.39 -11.54
N ASP A 143 -9.92 -2.67 -11.79
CA ASP A 143 -10.94 -2.57 -10.74
C ASP A 143 -10.74 -3.64 -9.66
N LEU A 144 -10.30 -4.85 -10.06
CA LEU A 144 -9.94 -5.90 -9.10
C LEU A 144 -8.81 -5.42 -8.19
N LEU A 145 -7.73 -4.87 -8.77
CA LEU A 145 -6.61 -4.35 -7.99
C LEU A 145 -7.05 -3.20 -7.08
N MET A 146 -7.86 -2.27 -7.59
CA MET A 146 -8.40 -1.16 -6.79
C MET A 146 -9.29 -1.66 -5.65
N ASN A 147 -10.10 -2.69 -5.86
CA ASN A 147 -10.91 -3.31 -4.80
C ASN A 147 -10.02 -3.93 -3.71
N ILE A 148 -8.99 -4.68 -4.10
CA ILE A 148 -8.02 -5.23 -3.16
C ILE A 148 -7.39 -4.12 -2.32
N MET A 149 -6.84 -3.09 -2.97
CA MET A 149 -6.15 -2.00 -2.28
C MET A 149 -7.09 -1.21 -1.36
N SER A 150 -8.27 -0.83 -1.83
CA SER A 150 -9.19 0.00 -1.05
C SER A 150 -9.80 -0.74 0.12
N LEU A 151 -10.19 -2.00 -0.04
CA LEU A 151 -10.72 -2.81 1.05
C LEU A 151 -9.67 -3.06 2.12
N THR A 152 -8.43 -3.37 1.72
CA THR A 152 -7.31 -3.57 2.64
C THR A 152 -6.96 -2.28 3.39
N LEU A 153 -6.83 -1.14 2.70
CA LEU A 153 -6.61 0.15 3.36
C LEU A 153 -7.71 0.47 4.36
N SER A 154 -8.98 0.26 3.99
CA SER A 154 -10.13 0.53 4.85
C SER A 154 -10.10 -0.28 6.14
N ALA A 155 -9.60 -1.53 6.10
CA ALA A 155 -9.47 -2.36 7.28
C ALA A 155 -8.62 -1.70 8.37
N PHE A 156 -7.48 -1.11 8.01
CA PHE A 156 -6.58 -0.43 8.94
C PHE A 156 -7.09 0.93 9.41
N ILE A 157 -7.88 1.64 8.59
CA ILE A 157 -8.44 2.94 8.93
C ILE A 157 -9.61 2.80 9.89
N VAL A 158 -10.49 1.81 9.62
CA VAL A 158 -11.72 1.57 10.38
C VAL A 158 -11.48 0.63 11.56
N ALA A 159 -10.34 -0.10 11.58
CA ALA A 159 -10.01 -0.98 12.70
C ALA A 159 -10.18 -0.25 14.04
N PRO A 160 -10.81 -0.90 15.01
CA PRO A 160 -11.20 -0.24 16.25
C PRO A 160 -10.01 0.46 16.92
N LYS A 161 -10.06 1.77 16.93
CA LYS A 161 -9.25 2.61 17.81
C LYS A 161 -10.01 2.84 19.13
N GLY A 162 -10.76 1.80 19.55
CA GLY A 162 -11.60 1.84 20.72
C GLY A 162 -13.11 1.86 20.41
N PHE A 163 -13.68 0.74 19.97
CA PHE A 163 -15.15 0.58 19.96
C PHE A 163 -15.73 0.36 21.35
N ALA A 164 -14.90 0.14 22.35
CA ALA A 164 -15.33 -0.02 23.74
C ALA A 164 -14.42 0.84 24.64
N ASN A 165 -15.01 1.90 25.22
CA ASN A 165 -14.52 2.62 26.39
C ASN A 165 -13.12 3.27 26.32
N GLY A 166 -12.59 3.60 25.14
CA GLY A 166 -11.40 4.43 25.01
C GLY A 166 -10.05 3.71 25.20
N GLU A 167 -10.03 2.45 25.57
CA GLU A 167 -8.82 1.64 25.65
C GLU A 167 -8.69 0.76 24.39
N CYS A 168 -7.64 0.97 23.61
CA CYS A 168 -7.33 0.14 22.44
C CYS A 168 -6.74 -1.18 22.94
N ASP A 169 -7.55 -2.23 23.05
CA ASP A 169 -7.05 -3.58 23.24
C ASP A 169 -6.36 -4.04 21.97
N SER A 170 -5.03 -4.16 22.03
CA SER A 170 -4.19 -4.60 20.90
C SER A 170 -4.59 -6.00 20.42
N ASN A 171 -5.08 -6.88 21.30
CA ASN A 171 -5.53 -8.22 20.94
C ASN A 171 -6.85 -8.16 20.17
N LEU A 172 -7.77 -7.31 20.60
CA LEU A 172 -9.05 -7.12 19.90
C LEU A 172 -8.82 -6.53 18.50
N ARG A 173 -7.91 -5.56 18.39
CA ARG A 173 -7.53 -4.99 17.11
C ARG A 173 -6.91 -6.02 16.17
N LYS A 174 -5.98 -6.82 16.68
CA LYS A 174 -5.34 -7.89 15.90
C LYS A 174 -6.38 -8.90 15.43
N SER A 175 -7.23 -9.40 16.33
CA SER A 175 -8.30 -10.33 15.99
C SER A 175 -9.25 -9.76 14.93
N TYR A 176 -9.60 -8.47 15.02
CA TYR A 176 -10.40 -7.80 14.00
C TYR A 176 -9.69 -7.80 12.65
N LEU A 177 -8.39 -7.43 12.60
CA LEU A 177 -7.64 -7.38 11.36
C LEU A 177 -7.49 -8.75 10.71
N ASP A 178 -7.24 -9.81 11.51
CA ASP A 178 -7.16 -11.19 11.03
C ASP A 178 -8.48 -11.64 10.41
N LEU A 179 -9.61 -11.43 11.10
CA LEU A 179 -10.94 -11.75 10.58
C LEU A 179 -11.25 -10.94 9.32
N ARG A 180 -10.94 -9.64 9.34
CA ARG A 180 -11.20 -8.76 8.21
C ARG A 180 -10.39 -9.11 6.97
N LYS A 181 -9.17 -9.59 7.14
CA LYS A 181 -8.34 -10.11 6.05
C LYS A 181 -9.01 -11.29 5.35
N GLU A 182 -9.50 -12.26 6.11
CA GLU A 182 -10.20 -13.42 5.53
C GLU A 182 -11.53 -13.03 4.87
N ASP A 183 -12.30 -12.12 5.47
CA ASP A 183 -13.52 -11.57 4.86
C ASP A 183 -13.24 -10.89 3.52
N ILE A 184 -12.15 -10.11 3.43
CA ILE A 184 -11.76 -9.44 2.18
C ILE A 184 -11.40 -10.47 1.12
N LYS A 185 -10.62 -11.50 1.46
CA LYS A 185 -10.30 -12.60 0.53
C LYS A 185 -11.57 -13.25 0.01
N GLU A 186 -12.48 -13.61 0.89
CA GLU A 186 -13.73 -14.25 0.52
C GLU A 186 -14.60 -13.35 -0.37
N LEU A 187 -14.73 -12.07 -0.01
CA LEU A 187 -15.50 -11.09 -0.78
C LEU A 187 -14.93 -10.91 -2.20
N ILE A 188 -13.62 -10.78 -2.34
CA ILE A 188 -12.94 -10.63 -3.63
C ILE A 188 -13.12 -11.89 -4.46
N ILE A 189 -12.85 -13.07 -3.90
CA ILE A 189 -12.97 -14.35 -4.61
C ILE A 189 -14.40 -14.60 -5.07
N ARG A 190 -15.41 -14.42 -4.19
CA ARG A 190 -16.82 -14.54 -4.57
C ARG A 190 -17.22 -13.51 -5.63
N GLY A 191 -16.69 -12.30 -5.53
CA GLY A 191 -16.95 -11.25 -6.52
C GLY A 191 -16.38 -11.53 -7.91
N MET A 192 -15.42 -12.45 -8.04
CA MET A 192 -14.85 -12.90 -9.32
C MET A 192 -15.56 -14.14 -9.90
N SER A 193 -16.26 -14.91 -9.06
CA SER A 193 -16.94 -16.11 -9.47
C SER A 193 -18.14 -15.80 -10.40
N LYS A 194 -18.44 -16.75 -11.29
CA LYS A 194 -19.64 -16.69 -12.14
C LYS A 194 -20.89 -17.06 -11.37
#